data_84fff65e49f487429ce4fcf71e83930a
#
_entry.id   84fff65e49f487429ce4fcf71e83930a
#
_cell.length_a   1.000
_cell.length_b   1.000
_cell.length_c   1.000
_cell.angle_alpha   90.00
_cell.angle_beta   90.00
_cell.angle_gamma   90.00
#
_symmetry.space_group_name_H-M   'P 1'
#
loop_
_entity.id
_entity.type
_entity.pdbx_description
1 polymer ?
#
loop_
_entity_poly.entity_id
_entity_poly.type
_entity_poly.pdbx_seq_one_letter_code
_entity_poly.pdbx_strand_id
1 'polypeptide(L)'
;KPTKPNSHHFFNIKNKSIFTHIKLNIYPDGGVARIRIYGNMKINKQFGKKVINLTSVLNGASPIACNNEHFGRAENILAPGVGKNMGDGWETRRSRGKNFDWLILKCATAGKINKIQIDTHHFKGNYPDKCSLQAAYLNGKISAKSIVNKSKNWKLLLSKVKLHAHKKHNFKNKLMKNKKVNYIKINI
;
A
#
# COMPACT_ATOMS: atom_id res chain seq x y z
N LYS A 1 2.28 25.97 21.80
CA LYS A 1 3.68 26.43 21.71
C LYS A 1 3.80 27.41 20.57
N PRO A 2 4.64 28.46 20.69
CA PRO A 2 4.93 29.38 19.59
C PRO A 2 5.50 28.64 18.38
N THR A 3 5.10 29.06 17.20
CA THR A 3 5.60 28.56 15.91
C THR A 3 6.23 29.71 15.13
N LYS A 4 7.19 29.40 14.27
CA LYS A 4 7.88 30.37 13.40
C LYS A 4 7.32 30.28 11.97
N PRO A 5 7.32 31.38 11.21
CA PRO A 5 6.92 31.34 9.81
C PRO A 5 7.89 30.48 8.99
N ASN A 6 7.41 29.96 7.88
CA ASN A 6 8.17 29.18 6.91
C ASN A 6 9.07 28.09 7.52
N SER A 7 8.54 27.37 8.52
CA SER A 7 9.30 26.41 9.33
C SER A 7 8.55 25.12 9.57
N HIS A 8 9.29 24.05 9.79
CA HIS A 8 8.77 22.75 10.24
C HIS A 8 8.89 22.64 11.75
N HIS A 9 7.80 22.31 12.41
CA HIS A 9 7.76 22.14 13.87
C HIS A 9 7.41 20.70 14.22
N PHE A 10 8.22 20.10 15.08
CA PHE A 10 8.02 18.72 15.56
C PHE A 10 7.70 18.73 17.05
N PHE A 11 6.63 18.03 17.43
CA PHE A 11 6.19 17.93 18.81
C PHE A 11 6.06 16.48 19.23
N ASN A 12 6.78 16.09 20.26
CA ASN A 12 6.61 14.77 20.86
C ASN A 12 5.37 14.73 21.73
N ILE A 13 4.48 13.79 21.45
CA ILE A 13 3.24 13.58 22.20
C ILE A 13 3.49 12.46 23.22
N LYS A 14 3.44 12.82 24.51
CA LYS A 14 3.63 11.85 25.62
C LYS A 14 2.38 10.99 25.89
N ASN A 15 1.19 11.47 25.47
CA ASN A 15 -0.05 10.76 25.68
C ASN A 15 -0.09 9.47 24.84
N LYS A 16 -0.35 8.35 25.50
CA LYS A 16 -0.41 6.99 24.89
C LYS A 16 -1.85 6.50 24.62
N SER A 17 -2.85 7.35 24.87
CA SER A 17 -4.25 7.01 24.61
C SER A 17 -4.51 6.77 23.12
N ILE A 18 -5.58 6.03 22.84
CA ILE A 18 -6.01 5.78 21.47
C ILE A 18 -6.97 6.90 21.07
N PHE A 19 -6.67 7.55 19.96
CA PHE A 19 -7.50 8.61 19.40
C PHE A 19 -7.99 8.22 18.01
N THR A 20 -9.22 8.59 17.67
CA THR A 20 -9.82 8.48 16.35
C THR A 20 -9.93 9.83 15.65
N HIS A 21 -9.92 10.90 16.40
CA HIS A 21 -10.07 12.28 15.92
C HIS A 21 -9.03 13.20 16.55
N ILE A 22 -8.59 14.19 15.81
CA ILE A 22 -7.65 15.20 16.25
C ILE A 22 -8.18 16.56 15.83
N LYS A 23 -8.11 17.54 16.75
CA LYS A 23 -8.45 18.92 16.49
C LYS A 23 -7.20 19.78 16.63
N LEU A 24 -6.86 20.51 15.59
CA LEU A 24 -5.83 21.55 15.64
C LEU A 24 -6.48 22.88 15.99
N ASN A 25 -6.01 23.52 17.05
CA ASN A 25 -6.38 24.91 17.39
C ASN A 25 -5.16 25.79 17.10
N ILE A 26 -5.37 26.90 16.42
CA ILE A 26 -4.36 27.92 16.12
C ILE A 26 -4.72 29.22 16.84
N TYR A 27 -3.72 29.97 17.32
CA TYR A 27 -3.88 31.13 18.12
C TYR A 27 -2.85 32.20 17.73
N PRO A 28 -3.26 33.48 17.55
CA PRO A 28 -4.65 33.98 17.53
C PRO A 28 -5.36 33.52 16.23
N ASP A 29 -4.66 33.49 15.11
CA ASP A 29 -5.08 33.08 13.78
C ASP A 29 -3.85 32.70 12.91
N GLY A 30 -4.02 32.47 11.64
CA GLY A 30 -2.95 32.23 10.68
C GLY A 30 -3.16 30.99 9.83
N GLY A 31 -2.19 30.70 8.96
CA GLY A 31 -2.19 29.57 8.03
C GLY A 31 -1.28 28.42 8.46
N VAL A 32 -1.75 27.21 8.28
CA VAL A 32 -0.94 25.97 8.44
C VAL A 32 -0.93 25.20 7.13
N ALA A 33 0.23 25.11 6.51
CA ALA A 33 0.36 24.45 5.20
C ALA A 33 0.15 22.94 5.28
N ARG A 34 0.60 22.28 6.35
CA ARG A 34 0.49 20.82 6.55
C ARG A 34 0.47 20.48 8.04
N ILE A 35 -0.36 19.50 8.40
CA ILE A 35 -0.25 18.78 9.67
C ILE A 35 0.02 17.31 9.38
N ARG A 36 0.98 16.71 10.07
CA ARG A 36 1.30 15.28 9.99
C ARG A 36 1.31 14.71 11.40
N ILE A 37 0.63 13.58 11.56
CA ILE A 37 0.51 12.92 12.86
C ILE A 37 1.02 11.49 12.69
N TYR A 38 2.00 11.14 13.46
CA TYR A 38 2.65 9.84 13.44
C TYR A 38 2.27 9.05 14.68
N GLY A 39 1.88 7.80 14.51
CA GLY A 39 1.49 6.92 15.60
C GLY A 39 1.40 5.46 15.17
N ASN A 40 1.15 4.59 16.11
CA ASN A 40 0.90 3.17 15.84
C ASN A 40 -0.60 2.95 15.70
N MET A 41 -1.01 2.39 14.56
CA MET A 41 -2.40 2.03 14.36
C MET A 41 -2.79 0.86 15.27
N LYS A 42 -3.90 1.00 15.99
CA LYS A 42 -4.56 -0.13 16.64
C LYS A 42 -5.67 -0.65 15.73
N ILE A 43 -5.47 -1.87 15.24
CA ILE A 43 -6.50 -2.56 14.46
C ILE A 43 -7.60 -2.99 15.43
N ASN A 44 -8.84 -2.61 15.13
CA ASN A 44 -9.99 -3.01 15.94
C ASN A 44 -10.16 -4.54 15.84
N LYS A 45 -10.17 -5.24 16.98
CA LYS A 45 -10.36 -6.71 17.04
C LYS A 45 -11.69 -7.19 16.41
N GLN A 46 -12.67 -6.29 16.21
CA GLN A 46 -13.91 -6.60 15.51
C GLN A 46 -13.72 -6.99 14.03
N PHE A 47 -12.55 -6.71 13.42
CA PHE A 47 -12.25 -7.19 12.06
C PHE A 47 -12.06 -8.71 11.96
N GLY A 48 -11.88 -9.44 13.03
CA GLY A 48 -11.55 -10.87 13.01
C GLY A 48 -12.56 -11.78 12.30
N LYS A 49 -13.80 -11.34 12.15
CA LYS A 49 -14.89 -12.08 11.44
C LYS A 49 -15.33 -11.44 10.12
N LYS A 50 -14.81 -10.27 9.77
CA LYS A 50 -15.21 -9.53 8.55
C LYS A 50 -14.15 -9.62 7.47
N VAL A 51 -14.59 -9.69 6.22
CA VAL A 51 -13.71 -9.53 5.07
C VAL A 51 -13.35 -8.05 4.94
N ILE A 52 -12.06 -7.73 5.00
CA ILE A 52 -11.54 -6.37 4.88
C ILE A 52 -10.54 -6.26 3.75
N ASN A 53 -10.32 -5.05 3.23
CA ASN A 53 -9.22 -4.80 2.30
C ASN A 53 -7.89 -4.76 3.07
N LEU A 54 -7.09 -5.83 2.95
CA LEU A 54 -5.81 -5.98 3.63
C LEU A 54 -4.71 -5.05 3.07
N THR A 55 -4.91 -4.49 1.90
CA THR A 55 -3.95 -3.56 1.26
C THR A 55 -4.40 -2.10 1.33
N SER A 56 -5.50 -1.78 1.99
CA SER A 56 -5.92 -0.39 2.15
C SER A 56 -5.06 0.35 3.16
N VAL A 57 -4.61 1.55 2.80
CA VAL A 57 -3.91 2.47 3.71
C VAL A 57 -4.80 2.85 4.89
N LEU A 58 -6.12 2.96 4.71
CA LEU A 58 -7.07 3.24 5.79
C LEU A 58 -7.10 2.15 6.86
N ASN A 59 -6.73 0.92 6.50
CA ASN A 59 -6.62 -0.20 7.43
C ASN A 59 -5.19 -0.39 7.96
N GLY A 60 -4.21 0.42 7.49
CA GLY A 60 -2.83 0.38 7.95
C GLY A 60 -1.87 -0.40 7.06
N ALA A 61 -2.24 -0.69 5.83
CA ALA A 61 -1.29 -1.20 4.86
C ALA A 61 -0.26 -0.13 4.47
N SER A 62 0.92 -0.56 4.08
CA SER A 62 1.99 0.34 3.65
C SER A 62 2.89 -0.30 2.60
N PRO A 63 3.46 0.49 1.68
CA PRO A 63 4.52 0.01 0.82
C PRO A 63 5.79 -0.22 1.65
N ILE A 64 6.58 -1.21 1.25
CA ILE A 64 7.86 -1.54 1.88
C ILE A 64 9.02 -1.18 0.96
N ALA A 65 8.94 -1.59 -0.29
CA ALA A 65 9.94 -1.32 -1.31
C ALA A 65 9.36 -1.60 -2.70
N CYS A 66 9.85 -0.89 -3.69
CA CYS A 66 9.67 -1.18 -5.11
C CYS A 66 11.00 -1.00 -5.84
N ASN A 67 11.12 -1.53 -7.05
CA ASN A 67 12.30 -1.29 -7.87
C ASN A 67 12.16 -0.02 -8.72
N ASN A 68 10.95 0.43 -8.98
CA ASN A 68 10.70 1.57 -9.84
C ASN A 68 9.39 2.27 -9.45
N GLU A 69 9.45 3.58 -9.27
CA GLU A 69 8.31 4.50 -9.15
C GLU A 69 8.73 5.84 -9.78
N HIS A 70 8.34 6.09 -11.01
CA HIS A 70 8.84 7.25 -11.74
C HIS A 70 7.81 8.35 -11.91
N PHE A 71 6.66 8.05 -12.49
CA PHE A 71 5.60 9.03 -12.75
C PHE A 71 4.53 9.02 -11.64
N GLY A 72 4.28 7.86 -11.04
CA GLY A 72 3.33 7.69 -9.94
C GLY A 72 3.92 6.85 -8.83
N ARG A 73 3.72 7.29 -7.58
CA ARG A 73 4.27 6.62 -6.40
C ARG A 73 3.59 5.28 -6.13
N ALA A 74 4.36 4.31 -5.68
CA ALA A 74 3.86 2.97 -5.36
C ALA A 74 2.77 2.95 -4.27
N GLU A 75 2.82 3.89 -3.33
CA GLU A 75 1.81 4.02 -2.27
C GLU A 75 0.40 4.36 -2.79
N ASN A 76 0.29 4.96 -3.98
CA ASN A 76 -0.99 5.38 -4.56
C ASN A 76 -1.95 4.21 -4.76
N ILE A 77 -1.45 2.99 -5.06
CA ILE A 77 -2.32 1.82 -5.25
C ILE A 77 -3.02 1.34 -3.98
N LEU A 78 -2.64 1.88 -2.81
CA LEU A 78 -3.25 1.56 -1.52
C LEU A 78 -4.34 2.55 -1.12
N ALA A 79 -4.50 3.64 -1.88
CA ALA A 79 -5.46 4.68 -1.62
C ALA A 79 -6.90 4.16 -1.72
N PRO A 80 -7.84 4.72 -0.94
CA PRO A 80 -9.24 4.36 -1.02
C PRO A 80 -9.89 4.96 -2.28
N GLY A 81 -10.99 4.36 -2.71
CA GLY A 81 -11.80 4.87 -3.80
C GLY A 81 -11.27 4.50 -5.19
N VAL A 82 -11.52 5.37 -6.14
CA VAL A 82 -11.08 5.24 -7.54
C VAL A 82 -10.21 6.45 -7.87
N GLY A 83 -9.08 6.22 -8.53
CA GLY A 83 -8.20 7.30 -9.00
C GLY A 83 -8.94 8.25 -9.94
N LYS A 84 -8.61 9.54 -9.90
CA LYS A 84 -9.17 10.57 -10.78
C LYS A 84 -8.45 10.62 -12.12
N ASN A 85 -7.17 10.27 -12.14
CA ASN A 85 -6.33 10.22 -13.32
C ASN A 85 -5.16 9.24 -13.11
N MET A 86 -4.24 9.12 -14.07
CA MET A 86 -3.08 8.23 -13.97
C MET A 86 -2.14 8.56 -12.80
N GLY A 87 -2.02 9.84 -12.44
CA GLY A 87 -1.16 10.28 -11.33
C GLY A 87 -1.57 9.73 -9.96
N ASP A 88 -2.82 9.25 -9.83
CA ASP A 88 -3.30 8.57 -8.63
C ASP A 88 -2.94 7.07 -8.58
N GLY A 89 -2.20 6.57 -9.56
CA GLY A 89 -1.73 5.19 -9.63
C GLY A 89 -0.23 5.05 -9.39
N TRP A 90 0.26 3.83 -9.40
CA TRP A 90 1.68 3.51 -9.46
C TRP A 90 2.11 3.38 -10.91
N GLU A 91 3.01 4.24 -11.35
CA GLU A 91 3.49 4.27 -12.71
C GLU A 91 5.02 4.23 -12.75
N THR A 92 5.53 3.23 -13.45
CA THR A 92 6.97 2.96 -13.62
C THR A 92 7.49 3.54 -14.92
N ARG A 93 8.81 3.62 -15.07
CA ARG A 93 9.44 3.92 -16.35
C ARG A 93 9.13 2.83 -17.36
N ARG A 94 9.02 3.20 -18.62
CA ARG A 94 8.91 2.23 -19.70
C ARG A 94 10.16 1.34 -19.74
N SER A 95 9.98 0.04 -19.52
CA SER A 95 11.04 -0.95 -19.68
C SER A 95 10.96 -1.58 -21.08
N ARG A 96 12.09 -1.60 -21.80
CA ARG A 96 12.21 -2.24 -23.13
C ARG A 96 12.96 -3.58 -23.04
N GLY A 97 13.29 -4.04 -21.84
CA GLY A 97 14.03 -5.27 -21.60
C GLY A 97 13.16 -6.42 -21.12
N LYS A 98 13.81 -7.53 -20.76
CA LYS A 98 13.17 -8.73 -20.17
C LYS A 98 12.83 -8.56 -18.67
N ASN A 99 13.11 -7.41 -18.07
CA ASN A 99 12.88 -7.14 -16.67
C ASN A 99 11.40 -6.82 -16.41
N PHE A 100 10.99 -6.96 -15.19
CA PHE A 100 9.65 -6.61 -14.69
C PHE A 100 9.77 -5.71 -13.47
N ASP A 101 8.76 -4.89 -13.27
CA ASP A 101 8.69 -4.05 -12.08
C ASP A 101 7.96 -4.78 -10.95
N TRP A 102 8.35 -4.46 -9.71
CA TRP A 102 7.77 -5.10 -8.55
C TRP A 102 7.57 -4.10 -7.40
N LEU A 103 6.57 -4.39 -6.60
CA LEU A 103 6.24 -3.67 -5.38
C LEU A 103 5.93 -4.65 -4.26
N ILE A 104 6.53 -4.43 -3.09
CA ILE A 104 6.25 -5.19 -1.87
C ILE A 104 5.42 -4.34 -0.93
N LEU A 105 4.32 -4.91 -0.46
CA LEU A 105 3.37 -4.32 0.47
C LEU A 105 3.36 -5.08 1.79
N LYS A 106 3.27 -4.36 2.87
CA LYS A 106 2.87 -4.88 4.17
C LYS A 106 1.36 -4.75 4.29
N CYS A 107 0.69 -5.85 4.56
CA CYS A 107 -0.75 -5.85 4.82
C CYS A 107 -1.08 -5.13 6.14
N ALA A 108 -2.27 -4.57 6.23
CA ALA A 108 -2.81 -3.96 7.44
C ALA A 108 -2.80 -4.91 8.64
N THR A 109 -3.13 -6.16 8.39
CA THR A 109 -3.04 -7.27 9.34
C THR A 109 -2.75 -8.57 8.60
N ALA A 110 -2.37 -9.59 9.35
CA ALA A 110 -2.21 -10.92 8.77
C ALA A 110 -3.57 -11.58 8.54
N GLY A 111 -3.77 -12.12 7.37
CA GLY A 111 -5.03 -12.76 6.98
C GLY A 111 -4.90 -13.72 5.81
N LYS A 112 -5.96 -14.48 5.55
CA LYS A 112 -6.10 -15.29 4.35
C LYS A 112 -6.64 -14.41 3.22
N ILE A 113 -6.06 -14.50 2.03
CA ILE A 113 -6.51 -13.77 0.86
C ILE A 113 -7.65 -14.55 0.17
N ASN A 114 -8.82 -13.95 0.09
CA ASN A 114 -9.99 -14.54 -0.53
C ASN A 114 -10.28 -13.98 -1.93
N LYS A 115 -9.85 -12.75 -2.20
CA LYS A 115 -10.06 -12.04 -3.47
C LYS A 115 -8.93 -11.03 -3.68
N ILE A 116 -8.53 -10.87 -4.93
CA ILE A 116 -7.63 -9.80 -5.37
C ILE A 116 -8.34 -8.97 -6.42
N GLN A 117 -8.20 -7.65 -6.32
CA GLN A 117 -8.61 -6.72 -7.36
C GLN A 117 -7.39 -5.94 -7.82
N ILE A 118 -7.13 -5.94 -9.13
CA ILE A 118 -6.12 -5.11 -9.79
C ILE A 118 -6.86 -4.12 -10.68
N ASP A 119 -6.62 -2.84 -10.48
CA ASP A 119 -7.28 -1.77 -11.21
C ASP A 119 -6.27 -1.07 -12.11
N THR A 120 -6.54 -1.04 -13.42
CA THR A 120 -5.77 -0.33 -14.43
C THR A 120 -6.52 0.89 -14.94
N HIS A 121 -7.46 1.44 -14.14
CA HIS A 121 -8.24 2.60 -14.52
C HIS A 121 -7.32 3.76 -14.94
N HIS A 122 -7.68 4.50 -15.97
CA HIS A 122 -6.90 5.56 -16.61
C HIS A 122 -5.65 5.11 -17.40
N PHE A 123 -5.08 3.94 -17.14
CA PHE A 123 -3.96 3.40 -17.91
C PHE A 123 -4.49 2.77 -19.20
N LYS A 124 -4.48 3.54 -20.30
CA LYS A 124 -5.03 3.11 -21.59
C LYS A 124 -3.96 2.50 -22.51
N GLY A 125 -2.80 3.15 -22.64
CA GLY A 125 -1.69 2.70 -23.49
C GLY A 125 -0.48 2.17 -22.71
N ASN A 126 -0.39 2.46 -21.45
CA ASN A 126 0.75 2.18 -20.55
C ASN A 126 0.40 1.25 -19.37
N TYR A 127 -0.67 0.46 -19.52
CA TYR A 127 -1.00 -0.57 -18.54
C TYR A 127 -0.05 -1.79 -18.68
N PRO A 128 0.25 -2.52 -17.59
CA PRO A 128 1.08 -3.71 -17.66
C PRO A 128 0.34 -4.85 -18.39
N ASP A 129 1.03 -5.54 -19.31
CA ASP A 129 0.43 -6.66 -20.05
C ASP A 129 -0.04 -7.79 -19.12
N LYS A 130 0.74 -8.05 -18.08
CA LYS A 130 0.46 -9.14 -17.12
C LYS A 130 0.85 -8.72 -15.71
N CYS A 131 0.26 -9.38 -14.73
CA CYS A 131 0.74 -9.32 -13.36
C CYS A 131 0.80 -10.71 -12.72
N SER A 132 1.62 -10.84 -11.69
CA SER A 132 1.62 -11.99 -10.79
C SER A 132 1.79 -11.53 -9.36
N LEU A 133 1.34 -12.32 -8.39
CA LEU A 133 1.49 -11.99 -6.97
C LEU A 133 2.14 -13.14 -6.22
N GLN A 134 3.03 -12.78 -5.31
CA GLN A 134 3.62 -13.67 -4.32
C GLN A 134 3.23 -13.17 -2.93
N ALA A 135 3.19 -14.05 -1.94
CA ALA A 135 2.84 -13.69 -0.58
C ALA A 135 3.64 -14.49 0.45
N ALA A 136 3.81 -13.90 1.62
CA ALA A 136 4.46 -14.54 2.75
C ALA A 136 3.86 -14.10 4.09
N TYR A 137 4.10 -14.91 5.10
CA TYR A 137 3.93 -14.56 6.49
C TYR A 137 5.31 -14.47 7.16
N LEU A 138 5.64 -13.28 7.64
CA LEU A 138 6.91 -13.01 8.30
C LEU A 138 6.64 -12.53 9.74
N ASN A 139 7.36 -13.09 10.70
CA ASN A 139 7.26 -12.73 12.11
C ASN A 139 8.28 -11.64 12.48
N GLY A 140 7.95 -10.83 13.48
CA GLY A 140 8.84 -9.87 14.10
C GLY A 140 9.06 -8.60 13.28
N LYS A 141 9.99 -7.76 13.75
CA LYS A 141 10.45 -6.56 13.05
C LYS A 141 11.56 -6.95 12.07
N ILE A 142 11.37 -6.73 10.80
CA ILE A 142 12.30 -7.10 9.73
C ILE A 142 12.61 -5.85 8.91
N SER A 143 13.88 -5.63 8.59
CA SER A 143 14.30 -4.50 7.75
C SER A 143 13.77 -4.66 6.31
N ALA A 144 13.53 -3.54 5.62
CA ALA A 144 13.09 -3.54 4.23
C ALA A 144 14.05 -4.33 3.32
N LYS A 145 15.36 -4.17 3.49
CA LYS A 145 16.40 -4.91 2.75
C LYS A 145 16.24 -6.43 2.93
N SER A 146 16.01 -6.89 4.16
CA SER A 146 15.80 -8.32 4.44
C SER A 146 14.48 -8.85 3.84
N ILE A 147 13.40 -8.05 3.87
CA ILE A 147 12.13 -8.40 3.24
C ILE A 147 12.30 -8.55 1.73
N VAL A 148 12.98 -7.62 1.07
CA VAL A 148 13.29 -7.70 -0.37
C VAL A 148 14.04 -8.97 -0.71
N ASN A 149 15.11 -9.29 0.05
CA ASN A 149 15.88 -10.52 -0.18
C ASN A 149 15.02 -11.79 -0.02
N LYS A 150 14.25 -11.88 1.05
CA LYS A 150 13.35 -13.01 1.31
C LYS A 150 12.24 -13.13 0.25
N SER A 151 11.83 -12.01 -0.36
CA SER A 151 10.73 -12.00 -1.34
C SER A 151 11.04 -12.76 -2.63
N LYS A 152 12.30 -13.05 -2.90
CA LYS A 152 12.72 -13.87 -4.07
C LYS A 152 12.11 -15.29 -4.03
N ASN A 153 11.93 -15.82 -2.80
CA ASN A 153 11.45 -17.19 -2.56
C ASN A 153 10.02 -17.26 -2.02
N TRP A 154 9.25 -16.16 -2.09
CA TRP A 154 7.86 -16.18 -1.62
C TRP A 154 6.98 -17.04 -2.50
N LYS A 155 6.02 -17.71 -1.87
CA LYS A 155 5.06 -18.57 -2.55
C LYS A 155 4.16 -17.74 -3.48
N LEU A 156 3.90 -18.32 -4.64
CA LEU A 156 2.98 -17.75 -5.61
C LEU A 156 1.56 -17.76 -5.03
N LEU A 157 0.90 -16.59 -5.09
CA LEU A 157 -0.48 -16.38 -4.69
C LEU A 157 -1.42 -16.27 -5.89
N LEU A 158 -0.93 -15.62 -6.96
CA LEU A 158 -1.61 -15.50 -8.25
C LEU A 158 -0.57 -15.70 -9.35
N SER A 159 -0.78 -16.69 -10.20
CA SER A 159 0.04 -16.92 -11.40
C SER A 159 -0.06 -15.73 -12.35
N LYS A 160 0.85 -15.65 -13.32
CA LYS A 160 0.78 -14.61 -14.36
C LYS A 160 -0.59 -14.60 -15.02
N VAL A 161 -1.29 -13.49 -14.92
CA VAL A 161 -2.58 -13.23 -15.54
C VAL A 161 -2.49 -12.02 -16.43
N LYS A 162 -3.17 -12.06 -17.58
CA LYS A 162 -3.26 -10.93 -18.49
C LYS A 162 -4.11 -9.83 -17.88
N LEU A 163 -3.69 -8.59 -18.07
CA LEU A 163 -4.44 -7.40 -17.75
C LEU A 163 -4.93 -6.72 -19.03
N HIS A 164 -5.85 -5.81 -18.90
CA HIS A 164 -6.42 -5.00 -19.98
C HIS A 164 -6.41 -3.53 -19.58
N ALA A 165 -6.41 -2.66 -20.56
CA ALA A 165 -6.46 -1.22 -20.38
C ALA A 165 -7.72 -0.79 -19.63
N HIS A 166 -7.60 0.23 -18.79
CA HIS A 166 -8.73 0.95 -18.19
C HIS A 166 -9.80 0.05 -17.57
N LYS A 167 -9.40 -0.99 -16.83
CA LYS A 167 -10.30 -2.06 -16.36
C LYS A 167 -9.99 -2.52 -14.93
N LYS A 168 -11.05 -2.86 -14.19
CA LYS A 168 -10.96 -3.57 -12.90
C LYS A 168 -10.95 -5.08 -13.12
N HIS A 169 -9.88 -5.74 -12.66
CA HIS A 169 -9.70 -7.19 -12.76
C HIS A 169 -9.93 -7.82 -11.40
N ASN A 170 -10.83 -8.79 -11.33
CA ASN A 170 -11.17 -9.49 -10.10
C ASN A 170 -10.73 -10.95 -10.18
N PHE A 171 -9.91 -11.37 -9.23
CA PHE A 171 -9.39 -12.74 -9.13
C PHE A 171 -9.85 -13.37 -7.83
N LYS A 172 -10.71 -14.37 -7.92
CA LYS A 172 -11.16 -15.20 -6.79
C LYS A 172 -10.76 -16.65 -7.00
N ASN A 173 -11.15 -17.22 -8.12
CA ASN A 173 -10.96 -18.64 -8.43
C ASN A 173 -9.56 -18.98 -8.99
N LYS A 174 -8.76 -17.97 -9.32
CA LYS A 174 -7.37 -18.12 -9.83
C LYS A 174 -6.32 -18.04 -8.72
N LEU A 175 -6.75 -17.86 -7.47
CA LEU A 175 -5.82 -17.77 -6.34
C LEU A 175 -5.30 -19.15 -5.96
N MET A 176 -3.99 -19.24 -5.75
CA MET A 176 -3.39 -20.43 -5.18
C MET A 176 -3.85 -20.63 -3.74
N LYS A 177 -3.91 -21.86 -3.27
CA LYS A 177 -4.24 -22.19 -1.88
C LYS A 177 -3.29 -21.44 -0.94
N ASN A 178 -3.83 -20.56 -0.13
CA ASN A 178 -3.04 -19.74 0.78
C ASN A 178 -3.53 -19.87 2.22
N LYS A 179 -2.60 -19.70 3.14
CA LYS A 179 -2.85 -19.58 4.57
C LYS A 179 -2.80 -18.10 4.97
N LYS A 180 -2.50 -17.82 6.21
CA LYS A 180 -2.26 -16.49 6.76
C LYS A 180 -1.02 -15.86 6.12
N VAL A 181 -1.14 -14.65 5.58
CA VAL A 181 -0.04 -13.84 5.01
C VAL A 181 -0.10 -12.43 5.58
N ASN A 182 1.02 -11.72 5.61
CA ASN A 182 1.09 -10.32 6.02
C ASN A 182 1.96 -9.46 5.09
N TYR A 183 2.53 -10.05 4.05
CA TYR A 183 3.23 -9.35 2.99
C TYR A 183 2.80 -9.89 1.63
N ILE A 184 2.71 -9.00 0.67
CA ILE A 184 2.38 -9.29 -0.74
C ILE A 184 3.44 -8.62 -1.61
N LYS A 185 3.90 -9.34 -2.63
CA LYS A 185 4.70 -8.78 -3.72
C LYS A 185 3.89 -8.88 -5.00
N ILE A 186 3.68 -7.74 -5.66
CA ILE A 186 3.11 -7.66 -7.00
C ILE A 186 4.25 -7.49 -7.99
N ASN A 187 4.20 -8.23 -9.10
CA ASN A 187 5.09 -8.11 -10.24
C ASN A 187 4.26 -7.73 -11.46
N ILE A 188 4.72 -6.74 -12.23
CA ILE A 188 4.07 -6.22 -13.43
C ILE A 188 5.03 -6.16 -14.60
#